data_a2dd9bff07d49213aade4a24b2b21930
#
_entry.id   a2dd9bff07d49213aade4a24b2b21930
#
_cell.length_a   1.000
_cell.length_b   1.000
_cell.length_c   1.000
_cell.angle_alpha   90.00
_cell.angle_beta   90.00
_cell.angle_gamma   90.00
#
_symmetry.space_group_name_H-M   'P 1'
#
loop_
_entity.id
_entity.type
_entity.pdbx_description
1 polymer ?
#
loop_
_entity_poly.entity_id
_entity_poly.type
_entity_poly.pdbx_seq_one_letter_code
_entity_poly.pdbx_strand_id
1 'polypeptide(L)'
;MQFFSTRDHNRVVSASQAIAQGLSDEGGLFVPQSFPQVDVKAICALDYPEMAAAIVGQYLTDYSQEFLQEAAKATYGAAFGGKAGYLAPVSDEVYSCLLYTSDAAD
;
A
#
# COMPACT_ATOMS: atom_id res chain seq x y z
N MET A 1 -2.41 -12.02 -7.40
CA MET A 1 -1.04 -11.47 -7.21
C MET A 1 -0.30 -12.35 -6.21
N GLN A 2 0.87 -12.79 -6.56
CA GLN A 2 1.75 -13.53 -5.66
C GLN A 2 2.90 -12.66 -5.19
N PHE A 3 3.46 -12.99 -4.04
CA PHE A 3 4.59 -12.31 -3.44
C PHE A 3 5.72 -13.33 -3.22
N PHE A 4 6.94 -12.89 -3.36
CA PHE A 4 8.10 -13.73 -3.08
C PHE A 4 9.08 -13.01 -2.15
N SER A 5 9.91 -13.80 -1.46
CA SER A 5 10.92 -13.24 -0.59
C SER A 5 12.07 -12.61 -1.38
N THR A 6 12.58 -11.48 -0.92
CA THR A 6 13.78 -10.83 -1.50
C THR A 6 15.04 -11.67 -1.37
N ARG A 7 15.06 -12.65 -0.47
CA ARG A 7 16.20 -13.56 -0.23
C ARG A 7 16.00 -14.96 -0.80
N ASP A 8 14.76 -15.36 -1.07
CA ASP A 8 14.43 -16.65 -1.66
C ASP A 8 13.23 -16.50 -2.59
N HIS A 9 13.48 -16.40 -3.88
CA HIS A 9 12.43 -16.25 -4.89
C HIS A 9 11.53 -17.48 -5.05
N ASN A 10 11.93 -18.62 -4.52
CA ASN A 10 11.09 -19.82 -4.48
C ASN A 10 10.08 -19.79 -3.34
N ARG A 11 10.29 -18.92 -2.36
CA ARG A 11 9.33 -18.71 -1.27
C ARG A 11 8.21 -17.77 -1.75
N VAL A 12 7.15 -18.38 -2.24
CA VAL A 12 5.98 -17.69 -2.82
C VAL A 12 4.78 -17.81 -1.91
N VAL A 13 4.12 -16.69 -1.63
CA VAL A 13 2.96 -16.60 -0.75
C VAL A 13 1.88 -15.69 -1.36
N SER A 14 0.66 -15.80 -0.85
CA SER A 14 -0.42 -14.83 -1.14
C SER A 14 -0.20 -13.53 -0.38
N ALA A 15 -0.95 -12.48 -0.74
CA ALA A 15 -0.89 -11.20 -0.04
C ALA A 15 -1.26 -11.35 1.44
N SER A 16 -2.34 -12.07 1.75
CA SER A 16 -2.78 -12.30 3.14
C SER A 16 -1.75 -13.05 3.97
N GLN A 17 -1.10 -14.05 3.38
CA GLN A 17 -0.01 -14.79 4.04
C GLN A 17 1.20 -13.88 4.31
N ALA A 18 1.59 -13.05 3.33
CA ALA A 18 2.68 -12.10 3.49
C ALA A 18 2.42 -11.11 4.63
N ILE A 19 1.21 -10.56 4.69
CA ILE A 19 0.79 -9.63 5.76
C ILE A 19 0.81 -10.31 7.13
N ALA A 20 0.23 -11.51 7.22
CA ALA A 20 0.16 -12.25 8.49
C ALA A 20 1.53 -12.67 9.01
N GLN A 21 2.44 -13.03 8.11
CA GLN A 21 3.80 -13.45 8.47
C GLN A 21 4.74 -12.28 8.75
N GLY A 22 4.63 -11.17 7.98
CA GLY A 22 5.51 -10.02 8.06
C GLY A 22 6.82 -10.23 7.33
N LEU A 23 7.80 -10.88 7.95
CA LEU A 23 9.09 -11.23 7.34
C LEU A 23 9.12 -12.69 6.91
N SER A 24 9.84 -12.99 5.85
CA SER A 24 10.10 -14.36 5.46
C SER A 24 11.05 -15.04 6.44
N ASP A 25 10.99 -16.38 6.53
CA ASP A 25 11.74 -17.17 7.52
C ASP A 25 13.26 -16.93 7.48
N GLU A 26 13.80 -16.64 6.30
CA GLU A 26 15.21 -16.30 6.09
C GLU A 26 15.53 -14.80 6.28
N GLY A 27 14.55 -14.01 6.77
CA GLY A 27 14.69 -12.58 7.04
C GLY A 27 14.50 -11.68 5.82
N GLY A 28 14.04 -12.22 4.70
CA GLY A 28 13.68 -11.45 3.51
C GLY A 28 12.36 -10.70 3.66
N LEU A 29 12.16 -9.68 2.83
CA LEU A 29 10.90 -8.97 2.70
C LEU A 29 10.05 -9.63 1.61
N PHE A 30 8.73 -9.61 1.77
CA PHE A 30 7.84 -10.03 0.71
C PHE A 30 7.58 -8.88 -0.26
N VAL A 31 7.84 -9.13 -1.54
CA VAL A 31 7.62 -8.16 -2.63
C VAL A 31 6.70 -8.77 -3.68
N PRO A 32 5.88 -7.95 -4.37
CA PRO A 32 4.99 -8.45 -5.39
C PRO A 32 5.77 -8.97 -6.61
N GLN A 33 5.23 -9.99 -7.27
CA GLN A 33 5.87 -10.55 -8.46
C GLN A 33 5.86 -9.60 -9.66
N SER A 34 4.97 -8.62 -9.67
CA SER A 34 4.86 -7.63 -10.75
C SER A 34 4.25 -6.32 -10.22
N PHE A 35 4.42 -5.25 -10.98
CA PHE A 35 3.84 -3.95 -10.69
C PHE A 35 2.68 -3.68 -11.66
N PRO A 36 1.42 -3.74 -11.19
CA PRO A 36 0.27 -3.43 -12.03
C PRO A 36 0.31 -2.01 -12.58
N GLN A 37 -0.17 -1.85 -13.80
CA GLN A 37 -0.38 -0.53 -14.40
C GLN A 37 -1.69 0.07 -13.91
N VAL A 38 -1.70 1.34 -13.57
CA VAL A 38 -2.90 2.06 -13.16
C VAL A 38 -3.17 3.23 -14.10
N ASP A 39 -4.45 3.51 -14.32
CA ASP A 39 -4.87 4.74 -15.01
C ASP A 39 -4.77 5.91 -14.01
N VAL A 40 -3.70 6.68 -14.12
CA VAL A 40 -3.43 7.80 -13.20
C VAL A 40 -4.56 8.82 -13.21
N LYS A 41 -5.17 9.10 -14.35
CA LYS A 41 -6.29 10.06 -14.43
C LYS A 41 -7.51 9.57 -13.67
N ALA A 42 -7.85 8.29 -13.82
CA ALA A 42 -8.96 7.68 -13.11
C ALA A 42 -8.70 7.65 -11.59
N ILE A 43 -7.48 7.30 -11.18
CA ILE A 43 -7.07 7.26 -9.77
C ILE A 43 -7.12 8.65 -9.13
N CYS A 44 -6.62 9.68 -9.81
CA CYS A 44 -6.61 11.05 -9.29
C CYS A 44 -8.00 11.68 -9.17
N ALA A 45 -9.02 11.13 -9.81
CA ALA A 45 -10.41 11.57 -9.69
C ALA A 45 -11.10 11.06 -8.40
N LEU A 46 -10.50 10.10 -7.72
CA LEU A 46 -11.02 9.49 -6.49
C LEU A 46 -10.60 10.27 -5.25
N ASP A 47 -11.39 10.15 -4.17
CA ASP A 47 -10.94 10.62 -2.87
C ASP A 47 -9.78 9.74 -2.34
N TYR A 48 -9.13 10.17 -1.26
CA TYR A 48 -7.94 9.48 -0.78
C TYR A 48 -8.20 8.01 -0.35
N PRO A 49 -9.24 7.70 0.46
CA PRO A 49 -9.54 6.32 0.80
C PRO A 49 -9.89 5.45 -0.41
N GLU A 50 -10.66 5.98 -1.36
CA GLU A 50 -11.01 5.26 -2.59
C GLU A 50 -9.77 5.00 -3.45
N MET A 51 -8.90 6.00 -3.59
CA MET A 51 -7.62 5.88 -4.28
C MET A 51 -6.76 4.80 -3.63
N ALA A 52 -6.64 4.81 -2.31
CA ALA A 52 -5.88 3.82 -1.56
C ALA A 52 -6.41 2.41 -1.80
N ALA A 53 -7.73 2.21 -1.70
CA ALA A 53 -8.36 0.91 -1.97
C ALA A 53 -8.16 0.44 -3.41
N ALA A 54 -8.24 1.34 -4.38
CA ALA A 54 -8.05 1.02 -5.80
C ALA A 54 -6.61 0.59 -6.10
N ILE A 55 -5.61 1.27 -5.55
CA ILE A 55 -4.20 0.95 -5.75
C ILE A 55 -3.82 -0.32 -4.99
N VAL A 56 -4.14 -0.40 -3.70
CA VAL A 56 -3.82 -1.55 -2.85
C VAL A 56 -4.50 -2.81 -3.35
N GLY A 57 -5.72 -2.70 -3.88
CA GLY A 57 -6.47 -3.82 -4.45
C GLY A 57 -5.81 -4.47 -5.65
N GLN A 58 -4.91 -3.77 -6.35
CA GLN A 58 -4.11 -4.37 -7.43
C GLN A 58 -3.11 -5.40 -6.90
N TYR A 59 -2.69 -5.25 -5.65
CA TYR A 59 -1.71 -6.11 -4.99
C TYR A 59 -2.37 -7.14 -4.07
N LEU A 60 -3.34 -6.71 -3.27
CA LEU A 60 -4.03 -7.56 -2.30
C LEU A 60 -5.24 -8.25 -2.93
N THR A 61 -5.00 -9.06 -3.95
CA THR A 61 -6.04 -9.67 -4.78
C THR A 61 -6.84 -10.78 -4.07
N ASP A 62 -6.41 -11.24 -2.93
CA ASP A 62 -7.12 -12.22 -2.09
C ASP A 62 -8.04 -11.57 -1.05
N TYR A 63 -8.14 -10.22 -1.04
CA TYR A 63 -9.14 -9.47 -0.27
C TYR A 63 -10.23 -8.94 -1.20
N SER A 64 -11.47 -8.86 -0.71
CA SER A 64 -12.56 -8.26 -1.49
C SER A 64 -12.41 -6.75 -1.60
N GLN A 65 -12.91 -6.17 -2.70
CA GLN A 65 -12.91 -4.71 -2.87
C GLN A 65 -13.70 -4.00 -1.78
N GLU A 66 -14.81 -4.58 -1.34
CA GLU A 66 -15.63 -4.05 -0.24
C GLU A 66 -14.82 -3.95 1.04
N PHE A 67 -14.12 -5.02 1.39
CA PHE A 67 -13.26 -5.03 2.57
C PHE A 67 -12.14 -3.97 2.48
N LEU A 68 -11.48 -3.87 1.32
CA LEU A 68 -10.41 -2.89 1.11
C LEU A 68 -10.93 -1.45 1.19
N GLN A 69 -12.12 -1.18 0.67
CA GLN A 69 -12.74 0.14 0.75
C GLN A 69 -13.09 0.50 2.19
N GLU A 70 -13.66 -0.42 2.95
CA GLU A 70 -13.96 -0.22 4.38
C GLU A 70 -12.70 -0.01 5.20
N ALA A 71 -11.68 -0.83 4.98
CA ALA A 71 -10.39 -0.71 5.66
C ALA A 71 -9.71 0.62 5.33
N ALA A 72 -9.74 1.06 4.08
CA ALA A 72 -9.17 2.33 3.66
C ALA A 72 -9.90 3.52 4.29
N LYS A 73 -11.22 3.49 4.36
CA LYS A 73 -12.03 4.52 5.04
C LYS A 73 -11.72 4.57 6.52
N ALA A 74 -11.59 3.43 7.18
CA ALA A 74 -11.26 3.36 8.60
C ALA A 74 -9.85 3.89 8.87
N THR A 75 -8.89 3.60 8.00
CA THR A 75 -7.49 3.98 8.17
C THR A 75 -7.23 5.44 7.80
N TYR A 76 -7.74 5.88 6.64
CA TYR A 76 -7.38 7.19 6.06
C TYR A 76 -8.49 8.24 6.17
N GLY A 77 -9.59 7.94 6.80
CA GLY A 77 -10.70 8.86 6.97
C GLY A 77 -10.39 9.96 7.99
N ALA A 78 -10.66 9.70 9.27
CA ALA A 78 -10.51 10.68 10.34
C ALA A 78 -9.10 10.72 10.94
N ALA A 79 -8.39 9.57 10.99
CA ALA A 79 -7.13 9.42 11.71
C ALA A 79 -6.01 10.35 11.22
N PHE A 80 -5.99 10.68 9.92
CA PHE A 80 -4.97 11.53 9.30
C PHE A 80 -5.58 12.79 8.66
N GLY A 81 -6.77 13.21 9.08
CA GLY A 81 -7.47 14.34 8.45
C GLY A 81 -7.74 14.11 6.96
N GLY A 82 -7.92 12.85 6.55
CA GLY A 82 -8.16 12.45 5.17
C GLY A 82 -6.91 12.28 4.31
N LYS A 83 -5.70 12.46 4.87
CA LYS A 83 -4.41 12.31 4.15
C LYS A 83 -3.38 11.64 5.05
N ALA A 84 -2.66 10.67 4.51
CA ALA A 84 -1.59 9.99 5.23
C ALA A 84 -0.20 10.56 4.91
N GLY A 85 -0.10 11.53 4.02
CA GLY A 85 1.17 12.11 3.61
C GLY A 85 1.06 13.56 3.16
N TYR A 86 2.21 14.21 3.12
CA TYR A 86 2.36 15.58 2.66
C TYR A 86 3.51 15.66 1.66
N LEU A 87 3.28 16.34 0.54
CA LEU A 87 4.32 16.61 -0.46
C LEU A 87 4.93 17.98 -0.17
N ALA A 88 6.17 17.98 0.31
CA ALA A 88 6.93 19.21 0.55
C ALA A 88 7.75 19.56 -0.70
N PRO A 89 7.53 20.72 -1.34
CA PRO A 89 8.36 21.13 -2.47
C PRO A 89 9.78 21.45 -1.99
N VAL A 90 10.77 20.87 -2.66
CA VAL A 90 12.20 21.13 -2.42
C VAL A 90 12.73 22.09 -3.48
N SER A 91 12.28 21.93 -4.71
CA SER A 91 12.55 22.80 -5.85
C SER A 91 11.39 22.73 -6.84
N ASP A 92 11.51 23.42 -7.98
CA ASP A 92 10.42 23.47 -8.97
C ASP A 92 9.99 22.09 -9.48
N GLU A 93 10.91 21.12 -9.52
CA GLU A 93 10.64 19.78 -10.03
C GLU A 93 10.82 18.65 -9.01
N VAL A 94 11.26 18.97 -7.79
CA VAL A 94 11.58 17.98 -6.77
C VAL A 94 10.69 18.15 -5.54
N TYR A 95 10.08 17.05 -5.12
CA TYR A 95 9.21 17.00 -3.94
C TYR A 95 9.70 15.92 -2.98
N SER A 96 9.58 16.18 -1.69
CA SER A 96 9.76 15.16 -0.65
C SER A 96 8.40 14.73 -0.11
N CYS A 97 8.14 13.44 -0.10
CA CYS A 97 6.93 12.89 0.51
C CYS A 97 7.18 12.61 1.99
N LEU A 98 6.49 13.36 2.85
CA LEU A 98 6.52 13.18 4.30
C LEU A 98 5.29 12.40 4.71
N LEU A 99 5.48 11.18 5.22
CA LEU A 99 4.40 10.35 5.72
C LEU A 99 4.12 10.68 7.19
N TYR A 100 2.83 10.79 7.53
CA TYR A 100 2.45 10.89 8.93
C TYR A 100 2.71 9.54 9.61
N THR A 101 3.36 9.58 10.76
CA THR A 101 3.58 8.38 11.57
C THR A 101 2.33 8.06 12.39
N SER A 102 2.08 6.77 12.57
CA SER A 102 1.13 6.31 13.59
C SER A 102 1.81 6.30 14.96
N ASP A 103 1.02 6.28 16.01
CA ASP A 103 1.54 6.18 17.39
C ASP A 103 2.43 4.94 17.59
N ALA A 104 2.18 3.89 16.83
CA ALA A 104 2.97 2.66 16.88
C ALA A 104 4.37 2.81 16.27
N ALA A 105 4.61 3.86 15.47
CA ALA A 105 5.91 4.12 14.84
C ALA A 105 6.83 5.00 15.70
N ASP A 106 6.30 5.58 16.74
CA ASP A 106 7.06 6.40 17.69
C ASP A 106 7.76 5.51 18.73
#